data_a8def0a9d1a5b8235d2d00da3ae57b65
#
_entry.id   a8def0a9d1a5b8235d2d00da3ae57b65
#
_cell.length_a   1.000
_cell.length_b   1.000
_cell.length_c   1.000
_cell.angle_alpha   90.00
_cell.angle_beta   90.00
_cell.angle_gamma   90.00
#
_symmetry.space_group_name_H-M   'P 1'
#
loop_
_entity.id
_entity.type
_entity.pdbx_description
1 polymer ?
#
loop_
_entity_poly.entity_id
_entity_poly.type
_entity_poly.pdbx_seq_one_letter_code
_entity_poly.pdbx_strand_id
1 'polypeptide(L)'
;MIKTIKITTDIQKDNNVYKVNLPNDYTLLLGDTAGIQPADDYVDPCWELDDNGDYVIKYNDTIEATIETIDRQLHNSLSEHLLKYSTARPLRLIQGNNVLLFTDGKYKVSEYIMTYLSQPKHLDSKNITNTEYTSLPAHTHMEIVKMAV
;
A
#
# COMPACT_ATOMS: atom_id res chain seq x y z
N MET A 1 -15.27 6.33 -4.57
CA MET A 1 -15.47 5.66 -3.27
C MET A 1 -14.12 5.36 -2.65
N ILE A 2 -13.99 5.58 -1.36
CA ILE A 2 -12.75 5.27 -0.62
C ILE A 2 -12.78 3.79 -0.24
N LYS A 3 -11.69 3.07 -0.55
CA LYS A 3 -11.50 1.65 -0.20
C LYS A 3 -10.19 1.45 0.55
N THR A 4 -10.22 0.53 1.50
CA THR A 4 -9.02 0.07 2.20
C THR A 4 -8.84 -1.42 1.95
N ILE A 5 -7.66 -1.81 1.50
CA ILE A 5 -7.30 -3.21 1.27
C ILE A 5 -6.02 -3.57 2.03
N LYS A 6 -5.96 -4.81 2.48
CA LYS A 6 -4.79 -5.40 3.11
C LYS A 6 -4.25 -6.51 2.21
N ILE A 7 -2.98 -6.41 1.83
CA ILE A 7 -2.30 -7.36 0.95
C ILE A 7 -1.26 -8.12 1.78
N THR A 8 -1.37 -9.43 1.81
CA THR A 8 -0.50 -10.31 2.59
C THR A 8 0.20 -11.39 1.76
N THR A 9 -0.39 -11.80 0.65
CA THR A 9 0.07 -12.95 -0.15
C THR A 9 0.66 -12.59 -1.50
N ASP A 10 0.28 -11.45 -2.08
CA ASP A 10 0.67 -11.04 -3.42
C ASP A 10 1.82 -10.01 -3.41
N ILE A 11 2.69 -10.10 -2.41
CA ILE A 11 3.88 -9.27 -2.30
C ILE A 11 5.06 -10.04 -2.91
N GLN A 12 5.55 -9.55 -4.03
CA GLN A 12 6.72 -10.12 -4.71
C GLN A 12 7.99 -9.46 -4.21
N LYS A 13 8.97 -10.26 -3.79
CA LYS A 13 10.26 -9.78 -3.32
C LYS A 13 11.33 -9.95 -4.40
N ASP A 14 12.06 -8.88 -4.67
CA ASP A 14 13.28 -8.89 -5.48
C ASP A 14 14.36 -8.09 -4.75
N ASN A 15 15.33 -8.79 -4.15
CA ASN A 15 16.33 -8.21 -3.23
C ASN A 15 15.65 -7.42 -2.09
N ASN A 16 15.91 -6.11 -2.01
CA ASN A 16 15.34 -5.21 -1.00
C ASN A 16 14.10 -4.46 -1.51
N VAL A 17 13.53 -4.88 -2.62
CA VAL A 17 12.37 -4.27 -3.24
C VAL A 17 11.18 -5.22 -3.15
N TYR A 18 10.07 -4.71 -2.66
CA TYR A 18 8.81 -5.44 -2.56
C TYR A 18 7.80 -4.81 -3.53
N LYS A 19 7.30 -5.61 -4.44
CA LYS A 19 6.38 -5.18 -5.47
C LYS A 19 4.96 -5.64 -5.13
N VAL A 20 4.03 -4.70 -5.15
CA VAL A 20 2.61 -4.93 -4.94
C VAL A 20 1.84 -4.39 -6.14
N ASN A 21 0.92 -5.19 -6.68
CA ASN A 21 0.06 -4.74 -7.78
C ASN A 21 -1.03 -3.81 -7.25
N LEU A 22 -1.24 -2.70 -7.95
CA LEU A 22 -2.38 -1.82 -7.69
C LEU A 22 -3.69 -2.50 -8.09
N PRO A 23 -4.79 -2.25 -7.36
CA PRO A 23 -6.11 -2.72 -7.76
C PRO A 23 -6.53 -2.14 -9.12
N ASN A 24 -7.34 -2.89 -9.86
CA ASN A 24 -7.81 -2.47 -11.18
C ASN A 24 -8.67 -1.20 -11.15
N ASP A 25 -9.31 -0.92 -10.03
CA ASP A 25 -10.15 0.25 -9.81
C ASP A 25 -9.43 1.40 -9.10
N TYR A 26 -8.10 1.33 -8.98
CA TYR A 26 -7.28 2.36 -8.36
C TYR A 26 -7.29 3.66 -9.14
N THR A 27 -7.50 4.77 -8.46
CA THR A 27 -7.40 6.13 -9.02
C THR A 27 -6.31 6.93 -8.31
N LEU A 28 -6.36 7.02 -6.99
CA LEU A 28 -5.46 7.83 -6.18
C LEU A 28 -5.21 7.17 -4.83
N LEU A 29 -3.97 7.13 -4.41
CA LEU A 29 -3.59 6.70 -3.06
C LEU A 29 -3.87 7.82 -2.07
N LEU A 30 -4.63 7.52 -1.01
CA LEU A 30 -4.93 8.46 0.07
C LEU A 30 -4.00 8.27 1.27
N GLY A 31 -3.58 7.04 1.53
CA GLY A 31 -2.65 6.70 2.59
C GLY A 31 -2.27 5.24 2.54
N ASP A 32 -1.17 4.89 3.16
CA ASP A 32 -0.71 3.52 3.22
C ASP A 32 0.10 3.24 4.49
N THR A 33 0.19 1.96 4.82
CA THR A 33 0.93 1.45 5.96
C THR A 33 1.57 0.13 5.59
N ALA A 34 2.84 -0.04 5.90
CA ALA A 34 3.55 -1.30 5.72
C ALA A 34 3.70 -2.03 7.04
N GLY A 35 3.36 -3.31 7.06
CA GLY A 35 3.66 -4.21 8.17
C GLY A 35 5.06 -4.77 7.99
N ILE A 36 5.97 -4.44 8.88
CA ILE A 36 7.39 -4.81 8.82
C ILE A 36 7.78 -5.76 9.94
N GLN A 37 8.75 -6.61 9.63
CA GLN A 37 9.39 -7.54 10.57
C GLN A 37 10.89 -7.61 10.23
N PRO A 38 11.75 -8.05 11.16
CA PRO A 38 13.14 -8.38 10.81
C PRO A 38 13.20 -9.38 9.65
N ALA A 39 14.15 -9.20 8.75
CA ALA A 39 14.39 -10.15 7.66
C ALA A 39 14.81 -11.52 8.21
N ASP A 40 14.58 -12.59 7.44
CA ASP A 40 14.83 -13.96 7.88
C ASP A 40 16.30 -14.24 8.23
N ASP A 41 17.22 -13.50 7.61
CA ASP A 41 18.67 -13.57 7.82
C ASP A 41 19.21 -12.52 8.80
N TYR A 42 18.33 -11.78 9.46
CA TYR A 42 18.71 -10.72 10.41
C TYR A 42 18.01 -10.91 11.76
N VAL A 43 18.78 -10.90 12.83
CA VAL A 43 18.28 -10.96 14.20
C VAL A 43 18.32 -9.58 14.82
N ASP A 44 17.16 -9.08 15.24
CA ASP A 44 17.04 -7.83 15.97
C ASP A 44 16.64 -8.12 17.42
N PRO A 45 17.58 -7.97 18.38
CA PRO A 45 17.31 -8.27 19.79
C PRO A 45 16.33 -7.28 20.45
N CYS A 46 16.11 -6.13 19.81
CA CYS A 46 15.19 -5.10 20.32
C CYS A 46 13.78 -5.24 19.77
N TRP A 47 13.56 -6.18 18.84
CA TRP A 47 12.24 -6.41 18.26
C TRP A 47 11.38 -7.27 19.18
N GLU A 48 10.12 -6.90 19.30
CA GLU A 48 9.16 -7.60 20.14
C GLU A 48 8.81 -8.98 19.55
N LEU A 49 8.74 -9.99 20.42
CA LEU A 49 8.33 -11.33 20.08
C LEU A 49 6.90 -11.59 20.57
N ASP A 50 6.15 -12.40 19.83
CA ASP A 50 4.85 -12.88 20.26
C ASP A 50 4.97 -14.10 21.20
N ASP A 51 3.83 -14.63 21.66
CA ASP A 51 3.78 -15.79 22.57
C ASP A 51 4.36 -17.08 21.96
N ASN A 52 4.50 -17.15 20.64
CA ASN A 52 5.08 -18.28 19.91
C ASN A 52 6.60 -18.12 19.66
N GLY A 53 7.15 -16.98 20.03
CA GLY A 53 8.56 -16.65 19.78
C GLY A 53 8.84 -16.07 18.38
N ASP A 54 7.80 -15.73 17.63
CA ASP A 54 7.93 -15.08 16.34
C ASP A 54 7.95 -13.55 16.48
N TYR A 55 8.58 -12.87 15.52
CA TYR A 55 8.60 -11.41 15.52
C TYR A 55 7.21 -10.83 15.26
N VAL A 56 6.80 -9.89 16.11
CA VAL A 56 5.55 -9.15 15.95
C VAL A 56 5.65 -8.22 14.74
N ILE A 57 4.58 -8.13 13.94
CA ILE A 57 4.50 -7.19 12.82
C ILE A 57 4.29 -5.77 13.37
N LYS A 58 5.17 -4.84 12.98
CA LYS A 58 5.04 -3.42 13.28
C LYS A 58 4.50 -2.68 12.05
N TYR A 59 3.54 -1.81 12.26
CA TYR A 59 2.89 -1.06 11.18
C TYR A 59 3.41 0.37 11.15
N ASN A 60 4.09 0.72 10.09
CA ASN A 60 4.64 2.06 9.90
C ASN A 60 4.19 2.62 8.55
N ASP A 61 3.95 3.93 8.53
CA ASP A 61 3.66 4.62 7.27
C ASP A 61 4.86 4.59 6.34
N THR A 62 4.61 4.51 5.05
CA THR A 62 5.67 4.58 4.05
C THR A 62 6.13 6.03 3.83
N ILE A 63 7.33 6.18 3.26
CA ILE A 63 7.86 7.47 2.82
C ILE A 63 7.67 7.56 1.31
N GLU A 64 6.97 8.59 0.84
CA GLU A 64 6.79 8.81 -0.59
C GLU A 64 8.12 9.15 -1.28
N ALA A 65 8.39 8.48 -2.39
CA ALA A 65 9.50 8.75 -3.27
C ALA A 65 9.00 8.89 -4.71
N THR A 66 9.69 9.70 -5.50
CA THR A 66 9.44 9.85 -6.95
C THR A 66 10.57 9.21 -7.73
N ILE A 67 10.36 8.96 -9.03
CA ILE A 67 11.41 8.42 -9.93
C ILE A 67 12.66 9.30 -9.90
N GLU A 68 12.49 10.62 -9.76
CA GLU A 68 13.60 11.57 -9.71
C GLU A 68 14.36 11.58 -8.39
N THR A 69 13.70 11.26 -7.28
CA THR A 69 14.27 11.37 -5.93
C THR A 69 14.67 10.04 -5.32
N ILE A 70 14.18 8.91 -5.85
CA ILE A 70 14.35 7.59 -5.23
C ILE A 70 15.82 7.22 -5.02
N ASP A 71 16.65 7.46 -6.01
CA ASP A 71 18.07 7.09 -5.96
C ASP A 71 18.82 7.85 -4.87
N ARG A 72 18.56 9.14 -4.76
CA ARG A 72 19.12 9.99 -3.70
C ARG A 72 18.63 9.57 -2.31
N GLN A 73 17.36 9.23 -2.17
CA GLN A 73 16.79 8.79 -0.89
C GLN A 73 17.32 7.43 -0.46
N LEU A 74 17.54 6.50 -1.39
CA LEU A 74 18.12 5.19 -1.10
C LEU A 74 19.54 5.29 -0.55
N HIS A 75 20.31 6.25 -1.02
CA HIS A 75 21.71 6.45 -0.60
C HIS A 75 21.87 7.43 0.58
N ASN A 76 20.77 7.98 1.09
CA ASN A 76 20.82 8.87 2.24
C ASN A 76 20.85 8.07 3.54
N SER A 77 22.01 8.07 4.22
CA SER A 77 22.21 7.37 5.49
C SER A 77 21.36 7.90 6.65
N LEU A 78 20.78 9.10 6.52
CA LEU A 78 19.89 9.70 7.52
C LEU A 78 18.40 9.44 7.24
N SER A 79 18.09 8.72 6.17
CA SER A 79 16.71 8.43 5.79
C SER A 79 16.05 7.45 6.76
N GLU A 80 14.78 7.70 7.05
CA GLU A 80 13.96 6.84 7.93
C GLU A 80 13.64 5.47 7.32
N HIS A 81 13.95 5.23 6.05
CA HIS A 81 13.79 3.90 5.45
C HIS A 81 14.79 2.87 5.99
N LEU A 82 15.88 3.33 6.61
CA LEU A 82 16.84 2.47 7.27
C LEU A 82 16.27 1.92 8.57
N LEU A 83 16.66 0.69 8.90
CA LEU A 83 16.20 0.03 10.10
C LEU A 83 16.78 0.73 11.35
N LYS A 84 15.87 1.30 12.15
CA LYS A 84 16.16 1.79 13.49
C LYS A 84 15.13 1.20 14.44
N TYR A 85 15.35 -0.05 14.86
CA TYR A 85 14.37 -0.82 15.63
C TYR A 85 13.04 -0.94 14.88
N SER A 86 11.93 -0.76 15.56
CA SER A 86 10.60 -0.85 14.97
C SER A 86 10.12 0.45 14.28
N THR A 87 10.99 1.44 14.11
CA THR A 87 10.62 2.75 13.54
C THR A 87 10.95 2.90 12.06
N ALA A 88 11.56 1.88 11.44
CA ALA A 88 11.90 1.90 10.03
C ALA A 88 10.65 2.07 9.15
N ARG A 89 10.77 2.91 8.13
CA ARG A 89 9.69 3.22 7.19
C ARG A 89 10.17 2.93 5.77
N PRO A 90 9.54 2.00 5.05
CA PRO A 90 9.91 1.72 3.66
C PRO A 90 9.71 2.94 2.76
N LEU A 91 10.58 3.11 1.77
CA LEU A 91 10.34 4.06 0.69
C LEU A 91 9.31 3.49 -0.28
N ARG A 92 8.34 4.29 -0.67
CA ARG A 92 7.30 3.91 -1.61
C ARG A 92 7.47 4.66 -2.92
N LEU A 93 7.50 3.93 -4.02
CA LEU A 93 7.45 4.46 -5.37
C LEU A 93 6.28 3.82 -6.12
N ILE A 94 5.40 4.63 -6.68
CA ILE A 94 4.35 4.15 -7.58
C ILE A 94 4.87 4.26 -9.01
N GLN A 95 4.99 3.13 -9.69
CA GLN A 95 5.47 3.04 -11.06
C GLN A 95 4.52 2.18 -11.89
N GLY A 96 3.88 2.80 -12.87
CA GLY A 96 2.89 2.11 -13.69
C GLY A 96 1.73 1.59 -12.83
N ASN A 97 1.51 0.29 -12.86
CA ASN A 97 0.43 -0.37 -12.13
C ASN A 97 0.92 -1.07 -10.83
N ASN A 98 2.07 -0.68 -10.34
CA ASN A 98 2.70 -1.30 -9.18
C ASN A 98 3.11 -0.27 -8.13
N VAL A 99 3.06 -0.71 -6.88
CA VAL A 99 3.72 -0.04 -5.76
C VAL A 99 5.03 -0.79 -5.48
N LEU A 100 6.13 -0.06 -5.44
CA LEU A 100 7.43 -0.56 -5.06
C LEU A 100 7.78 -0.06 -3.67
N LEU A 101 8.10 -0.97 -2.76
CA LEU A 101 8.52 -0.68 -1.40
C LEU A 101 10.00 -1.05 -1.24
N PHE A 102 10.82 -0.09 -0.87
CA PHE A 102 12.27 -0.26 -0.73
C PHE A 102 12.63 -0.34 0.76
N THR A 103 13.39 -1.36 1.11
CA THR A 103 13.94 -1.54 2.46
C THR A 103 15.47 -1.53 2.41
N ASP A 104 16.11 -1.54 3.58
CA ASP A 104 17.58 -1.64 3.69
C ASP A 104 18.09 -3.09 3.73
N GLY A 105 17.20 -4.08 3.61
CA GLY A 105 17.53 -5.50 3.68
C GLY A 105 17.55 -6.10 5.07
N LYS A 106 17.55 -5.31 6.13
CA LYS A 106 17.50 -5.78 7.52
C LYS A 106 16.09 -6.07 8.00
N TYR A 107 15.10 -5.56 7.34
CA TYR A 107 13.69 -5.84 7.59
C TYR A 107 12.95 -6.19 6.31
N LYS A 108 11.87 -6.92 6.46
CA LYS A 108 10.99 -7.33 5.36
C LYS A 108 9.62 -6.70 5.50
N VAL A 109 8.95 -6.54 4.37
CA VAL A 109 7.54 -6.16 4.31
C VAL A 109 6.70 -7.42 4.27
N SER A 110 5.94 -7.67 5.32
CA SER A 110 5.06 -8.85 5.45
C SER A 110 3.63 -8.54 5.03
N GLU A 111 3.20 -7.30 5.22
CA GLU A 111 1.85 -6.85 4.90
C GLU A 111 1.90 -5.44 4.31
N TYR A 112 0.94 -5.13 3.46
CA TYR A 112 0.76 -3.79 2.93
C TYR A 112 -0.71 -3.42 2.96
N ILE A 113 -1.02 -2.33 3.63
CA ILE A 113 -2.38 -1.80 3.77
C ILE A 113 -2.42 -0.48 3.02
N MET A 114 -3.32 -0.36 2.07
CA MET A 114 -3.52 0.88 1.32
C MET A 114 -4.97 1.33 1.37
N THR A 115 -5.14 2.63 1.52
CA THR A 115 -6.43 3.33 1.39
C THR A 115 -6.37 4.18 0.15
N TYR A 116 -7.29 3.97 -0.76
CA TYR A 116 -7.28 4.61 -2.08
C TYR A 116 -8.66 5.01 -2.53
N LEU A 117 -8.70 5.95 -3.46
CA LEU A 117 -9.90 6.34 -4.17
C LEU A 117 -10.11 5.38 -5.35
N SER A 118 -11.23 4.68 -5.37
CA SER A 118 -11.58 3.76 -6.44
C SER A 118 -12.37 4.47 -7.54
N GLN A 119 -12.18 4.00 -8.78
CA GLN A 119 -13.02 4.42 -9.89
C GLN A 119 -14.46 3.90 -9.68
N PRO A 120 -15.49 4.72 -9.97
CA PRO A 120 -16.86 4.22 -9.99
C PRO A 120 -17.04 3.20 -11.11
N LYS A 121 -17.91 2.22 -10.85
CA LYS A 121 -18.26 1.24 -11.90
C LYS A 121 -18.92 1.94 -13.09
N HIS A 122 -18.50 1.56 -14.28
CA HIS A 122 -19.15 2.02 -15.50
C HIS A 122 -20.56 1.42 -15.60
N LEU A 123 -21.55 2.28 -15.86
CA LEU A 123 -22.93 1.85 -16.10
C LEU A 123 -23.05 1.32 -17.53
N ASP A 124 -23.41 0.05 -17.67
CA ASP A 124 -23.71 -0.55 -18.97
C ASP A 124 -25.23 -0.77 -19.08
N SER A 125 -25.83 -0.05 -20.01
CA SER A 125 -27.28 -0.14 -20.26
C SER A 125 -27.74 -1.50 -20.79
N LYS A 126 -26.81 -2.35 -21.25
CA LYS A 126 -27.13 -3.68 -21.78
C LYS A 126 -27.32 -4.74 -20.72
N ASN A 127 -26.83 -4.51 -19.51
CA ASN A 127 -26.85 -5.47 -18.40
C ASN A 127 -27.64 -4.97 -17.21
N ILE A 128 -28.81 -4.41 -17.45
CA ILE A 128 -29.69 -3.93 -16.37
C ILE A 128 -30.33 -5.12 -15.67
N THR A 129 -29.74 -5.51 -14.55
CA THR A 129 -30.35 -6.42 -13.56
C THR A 129 -30.65 -5.62 -12.29
N ASN A 130 -31.46 -6.15 -11.40
CA ASN A 130 -31.92 -5.47 -10.17
C ASN A 130 -30.81 -5.27 -9.12
N THR A 131 -29.54 -5.11 -9.53
CA THR A 131 -28.42 -4.88 -8.64
C THR A 131 -27.97 -3.43 -8.69
N GLU A 132 -27.36 -2.96 -7.61
CA GLU A 132 -26.75 -1.62 -7.60
C GLU A 132 -25.58 -1.54 -8.56
N TYR A 133 -25.66 -0.60 -9.50
CA TYR A 133 -24.66 -0.42 -10.56
C TYR A 133 -23.61 0.63 -10.24
N THR A 134 -23.78 1.38 -9.19
CA THR A 134 -22.87 2.45 -8.85
C THR A 134 -22.27 2.26 -7.45
N SER A 135 -20.99 2.54 -7.35
CA SER A 135 -20.27 2.59 -6.09
C SER A 135 -20.42 3.95 -5.36
N LEU A 136 -21.13 4.89 -5.96
CA LEU A 136 -21.34 6.21 -5.37
C LEU A 136 -22.42 6.15 -4.29
N PRO A 137 -22.30 6.98 -3.23
CA PRO A 137 -23.33 7.07 -2.20
C PRO A 137 -24.69 7.45 -2.77
N ALA A 138 -25.77 6.92 -2.19
CA ALA A 138 -27.14 7.11 -2.69
C ALA A 138 -27.56 8.59 -2.79
N HIS A 139 -27.07 9.46 -1.89
CA HIS A 139 -27.39 10.87 -1.91
C HIS A 139 -26.84 11.63 -3.15
N THR A 140 -25.83 11.09 -3.81
CA THR A 140 -25.27 11.70 -5.03
C THR A 140 -26.01 11.32 -6.30
N HIS A 141 -26.86 10.27 -6.27
CA HIS A 141 -27.57 9.77 -7.46
C HIS A 141 -28.53 10.82 -8.03
N MET A 142 -29.24 11.53 -7.19
CA MET A 142 -30.17 12.58 -7.65
C MET A 142 -29.45 13.79 -8.25
N GLU A 143 -28.29 14.12 -7.73
CA GLU A 143 -27.45 15.20 -8.29
C GLU A 143 -26.94 14.85 -9.67
N ILE A 144 -26.50 13.60 -9.87
CA ILE A 144 -26.06 13.11 -11.18
C ILE A 144 -27.19 13.16 -12.20
N VAL A 145 -28.41 12.76 -11.81
CA VAL A 145 -29.59 12.83 -12.68
C VAL A 145 -29.90 14.28 -13.07
N LYS A 146 -29.81 15.22 -12.13
CA LYS A 146 -30.00 16.66 -12.41
C LYS A 146 -28.97 17.23 -13.37
N MET A 147 -27.72 16.78 -13.30
CA MET A 147 -26.66 17.23 -14.21
C MET A 147 -26.78 16.64 -15.61
N ALA A 148 -27.42 15.49 -15.75
CA ALA A 148 -27.59 14.79 -17.03
C ALA A 148 -28.78 15.31 -17.88
N VAL A 149 -29.62 16.18 -17.33
CA VAL A 149 -30.84 16.71 -18.01
C VAL A 149 -30.56 18.07 -18.71
#